data_d56b5dcef8a531ed34ec425bb6a7512f
#
_entry.id   d56b5dcef8a531ed34ec425bb6a7512f
#
_cell.length_a   1.000
_cell.length_b   1.000
_cell.length_c   1.000
_cell.angle_alpha   90.00
_cell.angle_beta   90.00
_cell.angle_gamma   90.00
#
_symmetry.space_group_name_H-M   'P 1'
#
loop_
_entity.id
_entity.type
_entity.pdbx_description
1 polymer ?
#
loop_
_entity_poly.entity_id
_entity_poly.type
_entity_poly.pdbx_seq_one_letter_code
_entity_poly.pdbx_strand_id
1 'polypeptide(L)'
;GSTLVEKIITSGTKFIPTGEEVGVIGTFVKKKLVKKQSLNVEIEDFQIKLCEIYKQKRLIYKKNDYTFTDKTLDNFFYIGLIKEIFPYAKVINCRRNTLSSIMSIFQNNLTALAWTHDLENIFKYFNNYFEIINNFNKVDSNFIYELEYEKLVNEPEKEAKKLIKFCGLPWDKKCLEFYKRKDLISKTTS
;
A
#
# COMPACT_ATOMS: atom_id res chain seq x y z
N GLY A 1 -2.11 -9.68 -4.67
CA GLY A 1 -3.05 -8.75 -5.34
C GLY A 1 -2.52 -7.33 -5.50
N SER A 2 -1.79 -6.81 -4.50
CA SER A 2 -1.32 -5.42 -4.48
C SER A 2 -0.45 -5.02 -5.68
N THR A 3 0.41 -5.91 -6.16
CA THR A 3 1.22 -5.66 -7.37
C THR A 3 0.35 -5.47 -8.63
N LEU A 4 -0.71 -6.27 -8.78
CA LEU A 4 -1.67 -6.11 -9.87
C LEU A 4 -2.39 -4.76 -9.78
N VAL A 5 -2.84 -4.40 -8.58
CA VAL A 5 -3.53 -3.14 -8.32
C VAL A 5 -2.62 -1.94 -8.62
N GLU A 6 -1.36 -1.98 -8.19
CA GLU A 6 -0.37 -0.95 -8.50
C GLU A 6 -0.15 -0.81 -10.01
N LYS A 7 -0.01 -1.93 -10.72
CA LYS A 7 0.12 -1.93 -12.19
C LYS A 7 -1.09 -1.30 -12.88
N ILE A 8 -2.30 -1.60 -12.45
CA ILE A 8 -3.53 -1.01 -12.99
C ILE A 8 -3.52 0.51 -12.80
N ILE A 9 -3.23 0.98 -11.57
CA ILE A 9 -3.21 2.40 -11.23
C ILE A 9 -2.16 3.17 -12.07
N THR A 10 -1.00 2.57 -12.27
CA THR A 10 0.15 3.23 -12.90
C THR A 10 0.24 3.04 -14.41
N SER A 11 -0.66 2.27 -15.02
CA SER A 11 -0.69 2.01 -16.47
C SER A 11 -1.53 3.02 -17.26
N GLY A 12 -2.26 3.91 -16.59
CA GLY A 12 -3.01 4.98 -17.25
C GLY A 12 -2.13 6.03 -17.94
N THR A 13 -2.76 7.06 -18.51
CA THR A 13 -2.05 8.14 -19.21
C THR A 13 -1.27 9.06 -18.29
N LYS A 14 -1.72 9.24 -17.03
CA LYS A 14 -0.98 10.02 -16.04
C LYS A 14 0.22 9.20 -15.55
N PHE A 15 1.43 9.77 -15.65
CA PHE A 15 2.61 9.16 -15.05
C PHE A 15 2.49 9.19 -13.52
N ILE A 16 2.52 8.01 -12.91
CA ILE A 16 2.48 7.82 -11.45
C ILE A 16 3.70 6.98 -11.06
N PRO A 17 4.64 7.55 -10.30
CA PRO A 17 5.78 6.81 -9.78
C PRO A 17 5.34 5.65 -8.89
N THR A 18 5.97 4.50 -9.07
CA THR A 18 5.73 3.30 -8.27
C THR A 18 6.71 3.22 -7.11
N GLY A 19 6.19 3.20 -5.90
CA GLY A 19 7.00 3.04 -4.69
C GLY A 19 7.26 1.58 -4.33
N GLU A 20 6.48 0.67 -4.88
CA GLU A 20 6.55 -0.73 -4.48
C GLU A 20 6.59 -0.87 -2.95
N GLU A 21 7.52 -1.63 -2.40
CA GLU A 21 7.71 -1.83 -0.96
C GLU A 21 8.81 -0.91 -0.42
N VAL A 22 8.65 0.41 -0.62
CA VAL A 22 9.68 1.41 -0.28
C VAL A 22 9.94 1.56 1.22
N GLY A 23 9.00 1.18 2.09
CA GLY A 23 9.15 1.09 3.54
C GLY A 23 9.44 2.39 4.28
N VAL A 24 9.09 3.54 3.71
CA VAL A 24 9.47 4.86 4.24
C VAL A 24 8.83 5.13 5.59
N ILE A 25 7.51 4.95 5.70
CA ILE A 25 6.76 5.30 6.93
C ILE A 25 7.25 4.47 8.11
N GLY A 26 7.25 3.15 7.97
CA GLY A 26 7.68 2.24 9.05
C GLY A 26 9.12 2.48 9.47
N THR A 27 10.04 2.70 8.52
CA THR A 27 11.44 3.01 8.82
C THR A 27 11.57 4.33 9.58
N PHE A 28 10.83 5.34 9.18
CA PHE A 28 10.85 6.65 9.83
C PHE A 28 10.34 6.56 11.28
N VAL A 29 9.20 5.91 11.49
CA VAL A 29 8.61 5.72 12.83
C VAL A 29 9.56 4.92 13.73
N LYS A 30 10.09 3.79 13.24
CA LYS A 30 11.06 2.96 14.02
C LYS A 30 12.28 3.77 14.44
N LYS A 31 12.85 4.60 13.55
CA LYS A 31 13.99 5.47 13.90
C LYS A 31 13.66 6.47 15.00
N LYS A 32 12.43 7.03 15.01
CA LYS A 32 11.98 7.94 16.05
C LYS A 32 11.85 7.26 17.41
N LEU A 33 11.23 6.07 17.43
CA LEU A 33 11.05 5.27 18.64
C LEU A 33 12.39 4.86 19.25
N VAL A 34 13.33 4.38 18.44
CA VAL A 34 14.69 3.98 18.92
C VAL A 34 15.42 5.16 19.54
N LYS A 35 15.28 6.37 19.01
CA LYS A 35 15.92 7.58 19.55
C LYS A 35 15.18 8.14 20.78
N LYS A 36 14.14 7.46 21.28
CA LYS A 36 13.28 7.95 22.36
C LYS A 36 12.77 9.39 22.14
N GLN A 37 12.68 9.79 20.88
CA GLN A 37 12.14 11.10 20.53
C GLN A 37 10.62 11.04 20.67
N SER A 38 10.04 12.06 21.32
CA SER A 38 8.60 12.20 21.43
C SER A 38 7.96 12.13 20.03
N LEU A 39 6.86 11.39 19.92
CA LEU A 39 5.97 11.48 18.76
C LEU A 39 5.13 12.76 18.77
N ASN A 40 5.20 13.56 19.84
CA ASN A 40 4.62 14.91 19.93
C ASN A 40 5.41 15.91 19.06
N VAL A 41 5.76 15.52 17.86
CA VAL A 41 6.29 16.42 16.82
C VAL A 41 5.05 16.96 16.09
N GLU A 42 5.07 18.24 15.73
CA GLU A 42 4.02 18.79 14.90
C GLU A 42 3.84 17.96 13.62
N ILE A 43 2.59 17.67 13.26
CA ILE A 43 2.25 16.82 12.11
C ILE A 43 2.90 17.37 10.83
N GLU A 44 3.00 18.69 10.70
CA GLU A 44 3.66 19.38 9.59
C GLU A 44 5.14 19.00 9.46
N ASP A 45 5.88 18.90 10.56
CA ASP A 45 7.28 18.48 10.57
C ASP A 45 7.44 17.03 10.09
N PHE A 46 6.50 16.17 10.49
CA PHE A 46 6.47 14.78 10.00
C PHE A 46 6.22 14.74 8.50
N GLN A 47 5.24 15.49 8.01
CA GLN A 47 4.91 15.58 6.59
C GLN A 47 6.11 16.04 5.76
N ILE A 48 6.76 17.14 6.19
CA ILE A 48 7.93 17.70 5.49
C ILE A 48 9.04 16.64 5.37
N LYS A 49 9.40 16.01 6.48
CA LYS A 49 10.48 15.00 6.52
C LYS A 49 10.16 13.76 5.68
N LEU A 50 8.92 13.28 5.75
CA LEU A 50 8.51 12.14 4.91
C LEU A 50 8.52 12.52 3.43
N CYS A 51 8.03 13.71 3.07
CA CYS A 51 8.08 14.19 1.70
C CYS A 51 9.53 14.31 1.17
N GLU A 52 10.47 14.76 2.01
CA GLU A 52 11.90 14.78 1.65
C GLU A 52 12.44 13.38 1.36
N ILE A 53 12.10 12.39 2.20
CA ILE A 53 12.51 11.00 1.98
C ILE A 53 11.89 10.45 0.68
N TYR A 54 10.61 10.70 0.43
CA TYR A 54 9.95 10.27 -0.81
C TYR A 54 10.55 10.96 -2.05
N LYS A 55 10.99 12.23 -1.95
CA LYS A 55 11.76 12.91 -3.01
C LYS A 55 13.10 12.23 -3.25
N GLN A 56 13.86 11.90 -2.19
CA GLN A 56 15.12 11.18 -2.31
C GLN A 56 14.94 9.80 -2.96
N LYS A 57 13.80 9.16 -2.72
CA LYS A 57 13.40 7.90 -3.37
C LYS A 57 12.85 8.08 -4.79
N ARG A 58 12.84 9.30 -5.31
CA ARG A 58 12.32 9.65 -6.66
C ARG A 58 10.85 9.29 -6.86
N LEU A 59 10.03 9.44 -5.81
CA LEU A 59 8.58 9.25 -5.87
C LEU A 59 7.84 10.59 -6.01
N ILE A 60 8.46 11.68 -5.61
CA ILE A 60 7.94 13.04 -5.77
C ILE A 60 8.90 13.81 -6.69
N TYR A 61 8.46 14.12 -7.89
CA TYR A 61 9.26 14.78 -8.92
C TYR A 61 8.99 16.28 -9.04
N LYS A 62 7.76 16.71 -8.78
CA LYS A 62 7.32 18.09 -8.94
C LYS A 62 6.86 18.67 -7.61
N LYS A 63 7.08 19.94 -7.42
CA LYS A 63 6.50 20.69 -6.33
C LYS A 63 4.97 20.66 -6.50
N ASN A 64 4.26 20.24 -5.47
CA ASN A 64 2.79 20.12 -5.43
C ASN A 64 2.18 18.96 -6.24
N ASP A 65 2.96 18.02 -6.79
CA ASP A 65 2.44 16.77 -7.33
C ASP A 65 2.96 15.59 -6.48
N TYR A 66 2.16 15.19 -5.51
CA TYR A 66 2.46 14.13 -4.56
C TYR A 66 1.78 12.81 -4.95
N THR A 67 1.48 12.62 -6.25
CA THR A 67 0.83 11.41 -6.73
C THR A 67 1.86 10.31 -6.98
N PHE A 68 1.89 9.30 -6.14
CA PHE A 68 2.73 8.10 -6.26
C PHE A 68 2.06 6.93 -5.54
N THR A 69 2.57 5.71 -5.69
CA THR A 69 2.12 4.54 -4.93
C THR A 69 3.14 4.13 -3.88
N ASP A 70 2.66 3.55 -2.79
CA ASP A 70 3.47 2.88 -1.76
C ASP A 70 2.69 1.64 -1.31
N LYS A 71 3.16 0.44 -1.69
CA LYS A 71 2.51 -0.83 -1.35
C LYS A 71 3.27 -1.61 -0.26
N THR A 72 4.00 -0.90 0.60
CA THR A 72 4.65 -1.51 1.74
C THR A 72 3.65 -2.28 2.59
N LEU A 73 3.94 -3.56 2.82
CA LEU A 73 3.03 -4.48 3.51
C LEU A 73 2.60 -3.95 4.88
N ASP A 74 3.54 -3.42 5.65
CA ASP A 74 3.31 -2.95 7.03
C ASP A 74 2.60 -1.59 7.13
N ASN A 75 2.26 -0.94 6.01
CA ASN A 75 1.59 0.38 6.04
C ASN A 75 0.26 0.35 6.78
N PHE A 76 -0.41 -0.79 6.85
CA PHE A 76 -1.67 -0.90 7.59
C PHE A 76 -1.53 -0.62 9.09
N PHE A 77 -0.37 -0.85 9.70
CA PHE A 77 -0.09 -0.48 11.09
C PHE A 77 -0.10 1.04 11.31
N TYR A 78 0.06 1.80 10.24
CA TYR A 78 0.22 3.27 10.27
C TYR A 78 -0.94 4.02 9.62
N ILE A 79 -2.09 3.37 9.35
CA ILE A 79 -3.23 4.00 8.63
C ILE A 79 -3.68 5.29 9.32
N GLY A 80 -3.80 5.32 10.65
CA GLY A 80 -4.14 6.51 11.39
C GLY A 80 -3.13 7.65 11.19
N LEU A 81 -1.84 7.33 11.28
CA LEU A 81 -0.77 8.28 11.04
C LEU A 81 -0.76 8.76 9.58
N ILE A 82 -0.98 7.87 8.63
CA ILE A 82 -1.07 8.22 7.20
C ILE A 82 -2.21 9.21 6.98
N LYS A 83 -3.36 8.99 7.58
CA LYS A 83 -4.52 9.89 7.47
C LYS A 83 -4.22 11.29 8.00
N GLU A 84 -3.56 11.37 9.16
CA GLU A 84 -3.19 12.65 9.77
C GLU A 84 -2.14 13.42 8.96
N ILE A 85 -1.10 12.72 8.48
CA ILE A 85 0.01 13.34 7.75
C ILE A 85 -0.37 13.63 6.29
N PHE A 86 -1.10 12.72 5.66
CA PHE A 86 -1.51 12.80 4.26
C PHE A 86 -3.02 12.66 4.12
N PRO A 87 -3.82 13.68 4.48
CA PRO A 87 -5.29 13.57 4.52
C PRO A 87 -5.93 13.27 3.16
N TYR A 88 -5.22 13.52 2.07
CA TYR A 88 -5.65 13.21 0.70
C TYR A 88 -5.16 11.86 0.18
N ALA A 89 -4.38 11.11 0.97
CA ALA A 89 -3.95 9.77 0.60
C ALA A 89 -5.17 8.86 0.39
N LYS A 90 -5.05 7.95 -0.57
CA LYS A 90 -6.06 6.92 -0.85
C LYS A 90 -5.51 5.58 -0.36
N VAL A 91 -6.18 4.99 0.59
CA VAL A 91 -5.83 3.67 1.12
C VAL A 91 -6.64 2.61 0.39
N ILE A 92 -5.96 1.65 -0.22
CA ILE A 92 -6.58 0.53 -0.93
C ILE A 92 -6.22 -0.75 -0.19
N ASN A 93 -7.22 -1.37 0.40
CA ASN A 93 -7.08 -2.65 1.07
C ASN A 93 -7.31 -3.79 0.08
N CYS A 94 -6.22 -4.42 -0.38
CA CYS A 94 -6.28 -5.54 -1.33
C CYS A 94 -6.55 -6.84 -0.60
N ARG A 95 -7.79 -7.29 -0.60
CA ARG A 95 -8.20 -8.55 0.03
C ARG A 95 -8.16 -9.71 -0.96
N ARG A 96 -7.71 -10.84 -0.48
CA ARG A 96 -7.76 -12.13 -1.14
C ARG A 96 -8.27 -13.18 -0.14
N ASN A 97 -8.70 -14.33 -0.62
CA ASN A 97 -9.02 -15.45 0.27
C ASN A 97 -7.92 -15.64 1.33
N THR A 98 -8.32 -15.54 2.59
CA THR A 98 -7.36 -15.49 3.72
C THR A 98 -6.56 -16.78 3.83
N LEU A 99 -7.21 -17.94 3.69
CA LEU A 99 -6.52 -19.23 3.78
C LEU A 99 -5.50 -19.40 2.66
N SER A 100 -5.87 -19.04 1.42
CA SER A 100 -4.95 -19.05 0.28
C SER A 100 -3.76 -18.11 0.50
N SER A 101 -3.97 -16.96 1.15
CA SER A 101 -2.90 -16.01 1.47
C SER A 101 -1.95 -16.57 2.53
N ILE A 102 -2.47 -17.17 3.59
CA ILE A 102 -1.70 -17.82 4.66
C ILE A 102 -0.85 -18.95 4.07
N MET A 103 -1.46 -19.83 3.29
CA MET A 103 -0.74 -20.94 2.66
C MET A 103 0.35 -20.45 1.71
N SER A 104 0.05 -19.41 0.91
CA SER A 104 1.05 -18.82 0.01
C SER A 104 2.23 -18.22 0.77
N ILE A 105 2.00 -17.51 1.87
CA ILE A 105 3.07 -16.93 2.69
C ILE A 105 3.94 -18.04 3.28
N PHE A 106 3.32 -19.06 3.86
CA PHE A 106 4.03 -20.17 4.49
C PHE A 106 4.88 -20.97 3.48
N GLN A 107 4.32 -21.25 2.28
CA GLN A 107 5.01 -22.00 1.24
C GLN A 107 6.15 -21.23 0.57
N ASN A 108 6.04 -19.90 0.44
CA ASN A 108 7.05 -19.10 -0.27
C ASN A 108 8.30 -18.81 0.55
N ASN A 109 8.34 -19.22 1.83
CA ASN A 109 9.52 -19.10 2.69
C ASN A 109 10.23 -17.75 2.57
N LEU A 110 9.52 -16.66 2.86
CA LEU A 110 10.00 -15.29 2.68
C LEU A 110 11.13 -14.98 3.67
N THR A 111 12.38 -15.27 3.30
CA THR A 111 13.56 -15.24 4.19
C THR A 111 13.78 -13.90 4.90
N ALA A 112 13.35 -12.80 4.30
CA ALA A 112 13.44 -11.46 4.89
C ALA A 112 12.43 -11.18 6.00
N LEU A 113 11.41 -12.03 6.18
CA LEU A 113 10.30 -11.82 7.09
C LEU A 113 10.18 -12.99 8.09
N ALA A 114 10.90 -12.91 9.20
CA ALA A 114 11.00 -13.99 10.19
C ALA A 114 9.63 -14.55 10.66
N TRP A 115 8.59 -13.73 10.74
CA TRP A 115 7.25 -14.15 11.15
C TRP A 115 6.55 -15.08 10.15
N THR A 116 7.00 -15.14 8.89
CA THR A 116 6.40 -15.98 7.83
C THR A 116 6.80 -17.45 7.91
N HIS A 117 7.75 -17.81 8.78
CA HIS A 117 8.25 -19.17 8.93
C HIS A 117 7.48 -19.98 9.96
N ASP A 118 6.54 -19.36 10.67
CA ASP A 118 5.74 -19.98 11.72
C ASP A 118 4.27 -19.66 11.54
N LEU A 119 3.41 -20.67 11.52
CA LEU A 119 1.97 -20.51 11.29
C LEU A 119 1.31 -19.67 12.38
N GLU A 120 1.70 -19.82 13.63
CA GLU A 120 1.14 -19.04 14.73
C GLU A 120 1.43 -17.55 14.56
N ASN A 121 2.65 -17.21 14.15
CA ASN A 121 3.03 -15.84 13.85
C ASN A 121 2.29 -15.28 12.63
N ILE A 122 2.06 -16.10 11.60
CA ILE A 122 1.23 -15.71 10.46
C ILE A 122 -0.20 -15.42 10.91
N PHE A 123 -0.81 -16.28 11.73
CA PHE A 123 -2.15 -16.06 12.28
C PHE A 123 -2.22 -14.78 13.14
N LYS A 124 -1.24 -14.54 14.01
CA LYS A 124 -1.15 -13.31 14.81
C LYS A 124 -1.07 -12.07 13.92
N TYR A 125 -0.28 -12.12 12.85
CA TYR A 125 -0.17 -11.03 11.89
C TYR A 125 -1.51 -10.73 11.21
N PHE A 126 -2.22 -11.75 10.74
CA PHE A 126 -3.54 -11.59 10.13
C PHE A 126 -4.60 -11.09 11.12
N ASN A 127 -4.58 -11.58 12.38
CA ASN A 127 -5.50 -11.08 13.39
C ASN A 127 -5.29 -9.59 13.66
N ASN A 128 -4.03 -9.15 13.83
CA ASN A 128 -3.70 -7.74 13.99
C ASN A 128 -4.16 -6.91 12.78
N TYR A 129 -3.92 -7.41 11.56
CA TYR A 129 -4.37 -6.76 10.35
C TYR A 129 -5.90 -6.59 10.32
N PHE A 130 -6.67 -7.66 10.59
CA PHE A 130 -8.12 -7.57 10.61
C PHE A 130 -8.65 -6.63 11.69
N GLU A 131 -8.06 -6.68 12.88
CA GLU A 131 -8.45 -5.81 13.99
C GLU A 131 -8.23 -4.34 13.63
N ILE A 132 -7.06 -3.98 13.11
CA ILE A 132 -6.73 -2.60 12.73
C ILE A 132 -7.67 -2.10 11.63
N ILE A 133 -7.85 -2.87 10.54
CA ILE A 133 -8.71 -2.48 9.43
C ILE A 133 -10.16 -2.33 9.89
N ASN A 134 -10.68 -3.29 10.65
CA ASN A 134 -12.07 -3.26 11.13
C ASN A 134 -12.30 -2.08 12.08
N ASN A 135 -11.36 -1.80 12.99
CA ASN A 135 -11.48 -0.67 13.90
C ASN A 135 -11.41 0.67 13.14
N PHE A 136 -10.52 0.77 12.16
CA PHE A 136 -10.43 1.98 11.34
C PHE A 136 -11.70 2.21 10.51
N ASN A 137 -12.26 1.19 9.90
CA ASN A 137 -13.50 1.26 9.12
C ASN A 137 -14.71 1.68 9.97
N LYS A 138 -14.72 1.40 11.29
CA LYS A 138 -15.75 1.91 12.20
C LYS A 138 -15.65 3.42 12.41
N VAL A 139 -14.43 3.97 12.34
CA VAL A 139 -14.17 5.42 12.54
C VAL A 139 -14.39 6.19 11.24
N ASP A 140 -13.91 5.67 10.12
CA ASP A 140 -14.03 6.29 8.80
C ASP A 140 -14.15 5.24 7.70
N SER A 141 -15.38 4.89 7.37
CA SER A 141 -15.70 3.85 6.35
C SER A 141 -15.34 4.25 4.91
N ASN A 142 -15.06 5.54 4.66
CA ASN A 142 -14.78 6.04 3.30
C ASN A 142 -13.29 6.21 3.01
N PHE A 143 -12.44 6.10 4.02
CA PHE A 143 -10.99 6.30 3.86
C PHE A 143 -10.29 5.11 3.21
N ILE A 144 -10.79 3.90 3.47
CA ILE A 144 -10.23 2.65 2.95
C ILE A 144 -11.13 2.09 1.86
N TYR A 145 -10.59 1.91 0.66
CA TYR A 145 -11.27 1.19 -0.42
C TYR A 145 -10.98 -0.31 -0.31
N GLU A 146 -12.03 -1.09 -0.05
CA GLU A 146 -11.95 -2.55 -0.01
C GLU A 146 -11.97 -3.11 -1.43
N LEU A 147 -10.87 -3.71 -1.87
CA LEU A 147 -10.73 -4.34 -3.17
C LEU A 147 -10.56 -5.85 -3.01
N GLU A 148 -11.52 -6.61 -3.51
CA GLU A 148 -11.46 -8.05 -3.54
C GLU A 148 -10.74 -8.53 -4.80
N TYR A 149 -9.63 -9.24 -4.64
CA TYR A 149 -8.80 -9.73 -5.74
C TYR A 149 -9.60 -10.63 -6.69
N GLU A 150 -10.42 -11.52 -6.15
CA GLU A 150 -11.25 -12.43 -6.93
C GLU A 150 -12.24 -11.68 -7.84
N LYS A 151 -12.85 -10.62 -7.33
CA LYS A 151 -13.73 -9.75 -8.14
C LYS A 151 -12.96 -9.01 -9.23
N LEU A 152 -11.78 -8.51 -8.90
CA LEU A 152 -10.93 -7.83 -9.87
C LEU A 152 -10.51 -8.76 -11.03
N VAL A 153 -10.23 -10.03 -10.74
CA VAL A 153 -9.87 -11.02 -11.77
C VAL A 153 -11.07 -11.43 -12.61
N ASN A 154 -12.24 -11.58 -12.00
CA ASN A 154 -13.45 -12.02 -12.70
C ASN A 154 -14.11 -10.89 -13.51
N GLU A 155 -14.07 -9.65 -13.03
CA GLU A 155 -14.69 -8.48 -13.67
C GLU A 155 -13.66 -7.33 -13.80
N PRO A 156 -12.54 -7.53 -14.54
CA PRO A 156 -11.38 -6.64 -14.47
C PRO A 156 -11.69 -5.20 -14.87
N GLU A 157 -12.46 -4.99 -15.94
CA GLU A 157 -12.77 -3.62 -16.39
C GLU A 157 -13.65 -2.88 -15.41
N LYS A 158 -14.68 -3.55 -14.86
CA LYS A 158 -15.62 -2.96 -13.91
C LYS A 158 -14.91 -2.58 -12.61
N GLU A 159 -14.12 -3.47 -12.06
CA GLU A 159 -13.42 -3.23 -10.78
C GLU A 159 -12.26 -2.24 -10.95
N ALA A 160 -11.53 -2.28 -12.07
CA ALA A 160 -10.51 -1.28 -12.37
C ALA A 160 -11.11 0.13 -12.52
N LYS A 161 -12.29 0.29 -13.17
CA LYS A 161 -12.97 1.58 -13.24
C LYS A 161 -13.32 2.14 -11.87
N LYS A 162 -13.84 1.31 -10.95
CA LYS A 162 -14.14 1.72 -9.58
C LYS A 162 -12.88 2.14 -8.83
N LEU A 163 -11.81 1.36 -8.95
CA LEU A 163 -10.51 1.63 -8.34
C LEU A 163 -9.95 2.98 -8.81
N ILE A 164 -9.88 3.20 -10.12
CA ILE A 164 -9.37 4.44 -10.73
C ILE A 164 -10.21 5.65 -10.30
N LYS A 165 -11.54 5.49 -10.26
CA LYS A 165 -12.45 6.52 -9.75
C LYS A 165 -12.17 6.85 -8.28
N PHE A 166 -11.99 5.83 -7.43
CA PHE A 166 -11.64 6.05 -6.02
C PHE A 166 -10.32 6.80 -5.87
N CYS A 167 -9.32 6.49 -6.69
CA CYS A 167 -8.04 7.19 -6.72
C CYS A 167 -8.14 8.64 -7.24
N GLY A 168 -9.30 9.07 -7.74
CA GLY A 168 -9.45 10.40 -8.36
C GLY A 168 -8.67 10.56 -9.66
N LEU A 169 -8.41 9.45 -10.37
CA LEU A 169 -7.66 9.42 -11.60
C LEU A 169 -8.59 9.34 -12.83
N PRO A 170 -8.18 9.89 -13.99
CA PRO A 170 -8.92 9.71 -15.21
C PRO A 170 -8.87 8.25 -15.66
N TRP A 171 -10.03 7.74 -16.10
CA TRP A 171 -10.10 6.40 -16.67
C TRP A 171 -9.41 6.35 -18.03
N ASP A 172 -8.56 5.34 -18.22
CA ASP A 172 -7.93 5.01 -19.49
C ASP A 172 -7.94 3.49 -19.70
N LYS A 173 -8.25 3.03 -20.91
CA LYS A 173 -8.21 1.60 -21.25
C LYS A 173 -6.84 0.97 -21.05
N LYS A 174 -5.77 1.76 -21.11
CA LYS A 174 -4.40 1.30 -20.81
C LYS A 174 -4.26 0.74 -19.39
N CYS A 175 -5.12 1.13 -18.45
CA CYS A 175 -5.16 0.53 -17.13
C CYS A 175 -5.39 -0.98 -17.16
N LEU A 176 -6.07 -1.49 -18.21
CA LEU A 176 -6.29 -2.93 -18.42
C LEU A 176 -5.13 -3.60 -19.18
N GLU A 177 -4.22 -2.83 -19.76
CA GLU A 177 -3.05 -3.32 -20.49
C GLU A 177 -1.80 -3.43 -19.62
N PHE A 178 -1.98 -3.52 -18.30
CA PHE A 178 -0.92 -3.59 -17.29
C PHE A 178 0.11 -4.71 -17.56
N TYR A 179 -0.28 -5.77 -18.26
CA TYR A 179 0.60 -6.87 -18.68
C TYR A 179 1.67 -6.43 -19.70
N LYS A 180 1.46 -5.32 -20.40
CA LYS A 180 2.44 -4.72 -21.31
C LYS A 180 3.57 -3.98 -20.56
N ARG A 181 3.38 -3.67 -19.28
CA ARG A 181 4.37 -2.99 -18.42
C ARG A 181 5.46 -3.99 -18.02
N LYS A 182 6.60 -3.95 -18.72
CA LYS A 182 7.77 -4.79 -18.44
C LYS A 182 8.66 -4.25 -17.31
N ASP A 183 8.52 -2.98 -16.97
CA ASP A 183 9.26 -2.27 -15.94
C ASP A 183 8.85 -2.64 -14.51
N LEU A 184 7.64 -3.18 -14.34
CA LEU A 184 7.12 -3.63 -13.04
C LEU A 184 7.19 -5.17 -12.97
N ILE A 185 8.41 -5.69 -12.94
CA ILE A 185 8.62 -7.12 -12.68
C ILE A 185 8.44 -7.34 -11.18
N SER A 186 7.48 -8.19 -10.83
CA SER A 186 7.34 -8.67 -9.45
C SER A 186 8.65 -9.33 -9.01
N LYS A 187 9.36 -8.72 -8.07
CA LYS A 187 10.52 -9.35 -7.42
C LYS A 187 10.14 -10.45 -6.42
N THR A 188 8.90 -10.91 -6.47
CA THR A 188 8.36 -11.93 -5.56
C THR A 188 8.71 -13.36 -5.94
N THR A 189 9.67 -13.55 -6.82
CA THR A 189 10.17 -14.89 -7.18
C THR A 189 11.69 -14.87 -7.23
N SER A 190 12.31 -14.88 -6.07
CA SER A 190 13.66 -15.41 -5.91
C SER A 190 13.92 -15.70 -4.44
#